data_0429a969977cc40ae6a37d417ac47daf
#
_entry.id   0429a969977cc40ae6a37d417ac47daf
#
_cell.length_a   1.000
_cell.length_b   1.000
_cell.length_c   1.000
_cell.angle_alpha   90.00
_cell.angle_beta   90.00
_cell.angle_gamma   90.00
#
_symmetry.space_group_name_H-M   'P 1'
#
loop_
_entity.id
_entity.type
_entity.pdbx_description
1 polymer ?
#
loop_
_entity_poly.entity_id
_entity_poly.type
_entity_poly.pdbx_seq_one_letter_code
_entity_poly.pdbx_strand_id
1 'polypeptide(L)'
;MEDMLKCAKLFKEDLYKQLARIGKCLSSDKRLEILNVLSQSPRTVEKLAACTDMNIANVSRHLQVLLDAKLVKFTKKGTYAIYSLADPEIIDFLSSLWKISEKQIPDIGKMKDDFLNNLNDIHTLSMDEVKKKLDENSIILVDLRPKEEFETGHIQGAISMPMEDLDILMGELPEEAEVVAYCRGPFCVYSALATQKLQVEGFKAYRMEDGLNEWQEHFH
;
A
#
# COMPACT_ATOMS: atom_id res chain seq x y z
N MET A 1 -3.69 -32.17 -39.81
CA MET A 1 -2.91 -30.91 -39.54
C MET A 1 -3.85 -29.70 -39.39
N GLU A 2 -4.82 -29.54 -40.29
CA GLU A 2 -5.79 -28.42 -40.25
C GLU A 2 -6.67 -28.41 -38.97
N ASP A 3 -7.16 -29.57 -38.53
CA ASP A 3 -7.93 -29.71 -37.30
C ASP A 3 -7.11 -29.42 -36.04
N MET A 4 -5.83 -29.78 -36.02
CA MET A 4 -4.92 -29.44 -34.91
C MET A 4 -4.65 -27.94 -34.83
N LEU A 5 -4.48 -27.28 -35.97
CA LEU A 5 -4.30 -25.81 -36.02
C LEU A 5 -5.56 -25.09 -35.55
N LYS A 6 -6.75 -25.57 -35.95
CA LYS A 6 -8.03 -25.05 -35.50
C LYS A 6 -8.21 -25.21 -33.99
N CYS A 7 -7.88 -26.38 -33.43
CA CYS A 7 -7.93 -26.64 -32.00
C CYS A 7 -6.96 -25.71 -31.22
N ALA A 8 -5.74 -25.55 -31.69
CA ALA A 8 -4.76 -24.65 -31.10
C ALA A 8 -5.21 -23.18 -31.09
N LYS A 9 -5.87 -22.74 -32.19
CA LYS A 9 -6.42 -21.39 -32.28
C LYS A 9 -7.53 -21.17 -31.25
N LEU A 10 -8.48 -22.09 -31.12
CA LEU A 10 -9.56 -22.03 -30.15
C LEU A 10 -9.02 -22.01 -28.71
N PHE A 11 -8.04 -22.88 -28.40
CA PHE A 11 -7.38 -22.88 -27.11
C PHE A 11 -6.74 -21.51 -26.80
N LYS A 12 -6.02 -20.93 -27.75
CA LYS A 12 -5.39 -19.62 -27.59
C LYS A 12 -6.42 -18.52 -27.33
N GLU A 13 -7.53 -18.52 -28.08
CA GLU A 13 -8.62 -17.57 -27.90
C GLU A 13 -9.23 -17.68 -26.50
N ASP A 14 -9.48 -18.89 -26.02
CA ASP A 14 -10.06 -19.12 -24.69
C ASP A 14 -9.07 -18.76 -23.58
N LEU A 15 -7.78 -19.05 -23.75
CA LEU A 15 -6.73 -18.63 -22.82
C LEU A 15 -6.71 -17.11 -22.63
N TYR A 16 -6.68 -16.34 -23.74
CA TYR A 16 -6.70 -14.88 -23.66
C TYR A 16 -8.00 -14.32 -23.07
N LYS A 17 -9.15 -14.96 -23.29
CA LYS A 17 -10.41 -14.61 -22.61
C LYS A 17 -10.29 -14.74 -21.08
N GLN A 18 -9.67 -15.83 -20.60
CA GLN A 18 -9.46 -16.02 -19.15
C GLN A 18 -8.46 -14.98 -18.57
N LEU A 19 -7.36 -14.73 -19.25
CA LEU A 19 -6.39 -13.69 -18.84
C LEU A 19 -7.06 -12.30 -18.81
N ALA A 20 -7.89 -11.99 -19.79
CA ALA A 20 -8.61 -10.72 -19.83
C ALA A 20 -9.59 -10.52 -18.65
N ARG A 21 -10.02 -11.58 -17.96
CA ARG A 21 -10.85 -11.45 -16.74
C ARG A 21 -10.11 -10.72 -15.63
N ILE A 22 -8.81 -11.01 -15.44
CA ILE A 22 -7.95 -10.29 -14.49
C ILE A 22 -7.86 -8.81 -14.88
N GLY A 23 -7.52 -8.50 -16.15
CA GLY A 23 -7.46 -7.12 -16.63
C GLY A 23 -8.77 -6.35 -16.43
N LYS A 24 -9.91 -6.96 -16.74
CA LYS A 24 -11.24 -6.36 -16.50
C LYS A 24 -11.52 -6.16 -15.01
N CYS A 25 -11.05 -7.06 -14.16
CA CYS A 25 -11.18 -6.90 -12.72
C CYS A 25 -10.38 -5.69 -12.23
N LEU A 26 -9.19 -5.44 -12.75
CA LEU A 26 -8.32 -4.34 -12.36
C LEU A 26 -8.71 -2.98 -12.98
N SER A 27 -9.62 -2.94 -13.94
CA SER A 27 -10.09 -1.70 -14.60
C SER A 27 -11.04 -0.84 -13.74
N SER A 28 -10.85 -0.83 -12.43
CA SER A 28 -11.63 0.00 -11.49
C SER A 28 -10.71 0.51 -10.40
N ASP A 29 -10.70 1.83 -10.24
CA ASP A 29 -10.01 2.56 -9.19
C ASP A 29 -10.32 2.00 -7.79
N LYS A 30 -11.60 1.78 -7.49
CA LYS A 30 -12.04 1.26 -6.19
C LYS A 30 -11.61 -0.17 -5.92
N ARG A 31 -11.49 -1.02 -6.94
CA ARG A 31 -10.93 -2.37 -6.75
C ARG A 31 -9.42 -2.34 -6.54
N LEU A 32 -8.70 -1.45 -7.24
CA LEU A 32 -7.28 -1.24 -7.00
C LEU A 32 -7.03 -0.72 -5.58
N GLU A 33 -7.85 0.22 -5.10
CA GLU A 33 -7.78 0.75 -3.73
C GLU A 33 -8.02 -0.36 -2.68
N ILE A 34 -9.05 -1.21 -2.87
CA ILE A 34 -9.31 -2.37 -1.99
C ILE A 34 -8.12 -3.33 -1.98
N LEU A 35 -7.55 -3.66 -3.15
CA LEU A 35 -6.40 -4.56 -3.24
C LEU A 35 -5.17 -3.96 -2.52
N ASN A 36 -4.95 -2.65 -2.65
CA ASN A 36 -3.88 -1.95 -1.94
C ASN A 36 -4.07 -1.99 -0.42
N VAL A 37 -5.28 -1.81 0.09
CA VAL A 37 -5.56 -1.96 1.53
C VAL A 37 -5.33 -3.40 1.99
N LEU A 38 -5.78 -4.39 1.21
CA LEU A 38 -5.61 -5.81 1.52
C LEU A 38 -4.16 -6.31 1.39
N SER A 39 -3.31 -5.61 0.66
CA SER A 39 -1.87 -5.92 0.61
C SER A 39 -1.15 -5.63 1.93
N GLN A 40 -1.72 -4.77 2.76
CA GLN A 40 -1.16 -4.41 4.07
C GLN A 40 -1.62 -5.37 5.18
N SER A 41 -2.90 -5.76 5.17
CA SER A 41 -3.44 -6.70 6.17
C SER A 41 -4.85 -7.19 5.80
N PRO A 42 -5.27 -8.36 6.31
CA PRO A 42 -6.65 -8.83 6.16
C PRO A 42 -7.67 -7.90 6.84
N ARG A 43 -8.84 -7.71 6.21
CA ARG A 43 -9.89 -6.78 6.67
C ARG A 43 -11.29 -7.37 6.56
N THR A 44 -12.20 -6.90 7.44
CA THR A 44 -13.64 -7.09 7.24
C THR A 44 -14.19 -6.08 6.23
N VAL A 45 -15.42 -6.30 5.77
CA VAL A 45 -16.09 -5.39 4.81
C VAL A 45 -16.27 -3.99 5.40
N GLU A 46 -16.61 -3.92 6.70
CA GLU A 46 -16.79 -2.66 7.42
C GLU A 46 -15.48 -1.86 7.50
N LYS A 47 -14.37 -2.54 7.82
CA LYS A 47 -13.04 -1.91 7.85
C LYS A 47 -12.59 -1.45 6.47
N LEU A 48 -12.86 -2.23 5.42
CA LEU A 48 -12.60 -1.80 4.04
C LEU A 48 -13.44 -0.58 3.66
N ALA A 49 -14.72 -0.56 4.06
CA ALA A 49 -15.61 0.57 3.81
C ALA A 49 -15.08 1.87 4.44
N ALA A 50 -14.61 1.79 5.69
CA ALA A 50 -13.98 2.91 6.39
C ALA A 50 -12.67 3.38 5.73
N CYS A 51 -11.82 2.43 5.27
CA CYS A 51 -10.53 2.76 4.64
C CYS A 51 -10.65 3.37 3.23
N THR A 52 -11.76 3.10 2.52
CA THR A 52 -11.94 3.47 1.11
C THR A 52 -13.03 4.52 0.89
N ASP A 53 -13.58 5.06 1.98
CA ASP A 53 -14.71 6.01 1.97
C ASP A 53 -15.88 5.54 1.08
N MET A 54 -16.16 4.23 1.13
CA MET A 54 -17.27 3.61 0.41
C MET A 54 -18.30 3.06 1.39
N ASN A 55 -19.58 3.00 0.95
CA ASN A 55 -20.57 2.26 1.72
C ASN A 55 -20.35 0.73 1.62
N ILE A 56 -20.79 -0.01 2.64
CA ILE A 56 -20.61 -1.45 2.77
C ILE A 56 -21.16 -2.22 1.54
N ALA A 57 -22.29 -1.78 0.95
CA ALA A 57 -22.90 -2.45 -0.19
C ALA A 57 -22.00 -2.35 -1.45
N ASN A 58 -21.35 -1.20 -1.66
CA ASN A 58 -20.41 -1.01 -2.77
C ASN A 58 -19.14 -1.84 -2.57
N VAL A 59 -18.55 -1.83 -1.36
CA VAL A 59 -17.39 -2.68 -1.04
C VAL A 59 -17.73 -4.15 -1.29
N SER A 60 -18.87 -4.62 -0.78
CA SER A 60 -19.31 -6.02 -0.99
C SER A 60 -19.43 -6.39 -2.48
N ARG A 61 -19.92 -5.47 -3.32
CA ARG A 61 -20.02 -5.69 -4.78
C ARG A 61 -18.63 -5.77 -5.41
N HIS A 62 -17.71 -4.90 -5.03
CA HIS A 62 -16.33 -4.94 -5.52
C HIS A 62 -15.60 -6.20 -5.07
N LEU A 63 -15.77 -6.60 -3.81
CA LEU A 63 -15.19 -7.85 -3.27
C LEU A 63 -15.73 -9.09 -4.01
N GLN A 64 -17.03 -9.11 -4.39
CA GLN A 64 -17.56 -10.22 -5.18
C GLN A 64 -16.84 -10.34 -6.54
N VAL A 65 -16.61 -9.22 -7.23
CA VAL A 65 -15.86 -9.23 -8.50
C VAL A 65 -14.42 -9.70 -8.30
N LEU A 66 -13.78 -9.29 -7.21
CA LEU A 66 -12.42 -9.72 -6.85
C LEU A 66 -12.34 -11.20 -6.48
N LEU A 67 -13.37 -11.73 -5.79
CA LEU A 67 -13.52 -13.16 -5.48
C LEU A 67 -13.71 -13.99 -6.77
N ASP A 68 -14.56 -13.55 -7.69
CA ASP A 68 -14.81 -14.22 -8.96
C ASP A 68 -13.55 -14.26 -9.84
N ALA A 69 -12.68 -13.24 -9.72
CA ALA A 69 -11.38 -13.18 -10.37
C ALA A 69 -10.28 -13.93 -9.59
N LYS A 70 -10.58 -14.46 -8.39
CA LYS A 70 -9.64 -15.14 -7.49
C LYS A 70 -8.45 -14.29 -7.05
N LEU A 71 -8.61 -12.96 -7.02
CA LEU A 71 -7.59 -12.04 -6.50
C LEU A 71 -7.70 -11.88 -4.98
N VAL A 72 -8.86 -12.16 -4.41
CA VAL A 72 -9.06 -12.17 -2.97
C VAL A 72 -9.71 -13.48 -2.52
N LYS A 73 -9.56 -13.80 -1.26
CA LYS A 73 -10.24 -14.89 -0.54
C LYS A 73 -10.81 -14.36 0.76
N PHE A 74 -11.66 -15.11 1.42
CA PHE A 74 -12.11 -14.77 2.76
C PHE A 74 -12.11 -16.00 3.68
N THR A 75 -11.97 -15.75 4.97
CA THR A 75 -12.15 -16.71 6.03
C THR A 75 -13.26 -16.23 6.97
N LYS A 76 -14.08 -17.14 7.48
CA LYS A 76 -15.10 -16.80 8.50
C LYS A 76 -14.46 -16.83 9.88
N LYS A 77 -14.63 -15.75 10.65
CA LYS A 77 -14.27 -15.69 12.07
C LYS A 77 -15.50 -15.21 12.86
N GLY A 78 -16.21 -16.16 13.45
CA GLY A 78 -17.53 -15.90 14.05
C GLY A 78 -18.54 -15.45 12.98
N THR A 79 -19.15 -14.29 13.19
CA THR A 79 -20.12 -13.67 12.27
C THR A 79 -19.46 -12.86 11.15
N TYR A 80 -18.14 -12.63 11.19
CA TYR A 80 -17.43 -11.79 10.25
C TYR A 80 -16.75 -12.59 9.14
N ALA A 81 -16.78 -12.05 7.93
CA ALA A 81 -15.93 -12.47 6.82
C ALA A 81 -14.68 -11.56 6.79
N ILE A 82 -13.50 -12.16 6.94
CA ILE A 82 -12.23 -11.47 6.87
C ILE A 82 -11.63 -11.76 5.50
N TYR A 83 -11.48 -10.71 4.70
CA TYR A 83 -10.92 -10.76 3.36
C TYR A 83 -9.41 -10.57 3.39
N SER A 84 -8.72 -11.25 2.51
CA SER A 84 -7.27 -11.14 2.28
C SER A 84 -6.98 -11.32 0.79
N LEU A 85 -5.78 -10.96 0.35
CA LEU A 85 -5.30 -11.37 -0.96
C LEU A 85 -5.31 -12.90 -1.06
N ALA A 86 -5.61 -13.43 -2.23
CA ALA A 86 -5.68 -14.87 -2.45
C ALA A 86 -4.29 -15.50 -2.41
N ASP A 87 -3.27 -14.78 -2.85
CA ASP A 87 -1.88 -15.20 -2.94
C ASP A 87 -0.93 -14.04 -2.65
N PRO A 88 0.22 -14.24 -1.97
CA PRO A 88 1.24 -13.20 -1.78
C PRO A 88 1.80 -12.63 -3.09
N GLU A 89 1.92 -13.41 -4.16
CA GLU A 89 2.39 -12.95 -5.48
C GLU A 89 1.55 -11.79 -6.05
N ILE A 90 0.32 -11.59 -5.55
CA ILE A 90 -0.52 -10.46 -5.94
C ILE A 90 0.09 -9.14 -5.46
N ILE A 91 0.85 -9.15 -4.37
CA ILE A 91 1.57 -7.95 -3.86
C ILE A 91 2.62 -7.53 -4.90
N ASP A 92 3.44 -8.46 -5.36
CA ASP A 92 4.50 -8.21 -6.35
C ASP A 92 3.91 -7.75 -7.69
N PHE A 93 2.79 -8.34 -8.07
CA PHE A 93 2.04 -7.93 -9.27
C PHE A 93 1.52 -6.48 -9.13
N LEU A 94 0.93 -6.10 -7.99
CA LEU A 94 0.48 -4.74 -7.74
C LEU A 94 1.66 -3.76 -7.72
N SER A 95 2.76 -4.08 -7.06
CA SER A 95 4.00 -3.30 -7.07
C SER A 95 4.49 -3.05 -8.49
N SER A 96 4.54 -4.10 -9.32
CA SER A 96 4.91 -4.00 -10.74
C SER A 96 3.94 -3.12 -11.53
N LEU A 97 2.62 -3.25 -11.29
CA LEU A 97 1.60 -2.41 -11.92
C LEU A 97 1.83 -0.94 -11.59
N TRP A 98 2.11 -0.61 -10.33
CA TRP A 98 2.40 0.76 -9.88
C TRP A 98 3.67 1.30 -10.54
N LYS A 99 4.79 0.56 -10.49
CA LYS A 99 6.07 0.95 -11.13
C LYS A 99 5.91 1.23 -12.63
N ILE A 100 5.15 0.37 -13.35
CA ILE A 100 4.88 0.56 -14.77
C ILE A 100 3.98 1.78 -15.00
N SER A 101 2.92 1.95 -14.20
CA SER A 101 2.00 3.07 -14.34
C SER A 101 2.69 4.41 -14.13
N GLU A 102 3.52 4.54 -13.09
CA GLU A 102 4.30 5.76 -12.83
C GLU A 102 5.26 6.07 -13.99
N LYS A 103 5.92 5.05 -14.54
CA LYS A 103 6.85 5.21 -15.66
C LYS A 103 6.15 5.56 -16.99
N GLN A 104 4.96 5.01 -17.25
CA GLN A 104 4.29 5.14 -18.55
C GLN A 104 3.23 6.24 -18.58
N ILE A 105 2.73 6.69 -17.43
CA ILE A 105 1.70 7.71 -17.31
C ILE A 105 2.30 8.97 -16.64
N PRO A 106 2.78 9.96 -17.40
CA PRO A 106 3.46 11.15 -16.85
C PRO A 106 2.62 11.93 -15.82
N ASP A 107 1.29 11.88 -15.96
CA ASP A 107 0.38 12.56 -15.04
C ASP A 107 0.48 12.03 -13.60
N ILE A 108 0.83 10.75 -13.40
CA ILE A 108 1.00 10.17 -12.06
C ILE A 108 2.19 10.82 -11.35
N GLY A 109 3.35 10.87 -12.00
CA GLY A 109 4.52 11.53 -11.45
C GLY A 109 4.26 13.01 -11.17
N LYS A 110 3.63 13.71 -12.13
CA LYS A 110 3.27 15.12 -11.96
C LYS A 110 2.32 15.36 -10.79
N MET A 111 1.28 14.55 -10.62
CA MET A 111 0.35 14.67 -9.49
C MET A 111 1.09 14.52 -8.15
N LYS A 112 2.05 13.60 -8.07
CA LYS A 112 2.88 13.38 -6.89
C LYS A 112 3.81 14.57 -6.63
N ASP A 113 4.50 15.06 -7.66
CA ASP A 113 5.38 16.23 -7.57
C ASP A 113 4.60 17.48 -7.19
N ASP A 114 3.45 17.73 -7.81
CA ASP A 114 2.59 18.88 -7.50
C ASP A 114 2.10 18.79 -6.04
N PHE A 115 1.76 17.61 -5.53
CA PHE A 115 1.38 17.42 -4.14
C PHE A 115 2.55 17.72 -3.18
N LEU A 116 3.73 17.16 -3.45
CA LEU A 116 4.92 17.35 -2.61
C LEU A 116 5.43 18.79 -2.64
N ASN A 117 5.39 19.44 -3.80
CA ASN A 117 5.79 20.86 -3.96
C ASN A 117 4.88 21.86 -3.20
N ASN A 118 3.65 21.44 -2.87
CA ASN A 118 2.75 22.21 -2.01
C ASN A 118 3.05 22.03 -0.51
N LEU A 119 3.93 21.09 -0.15
CA LEU A 119 4.42 20.88 1.20
C LEU A 119 5.82 21.49 1.31
N ASN A 120 6.11 22.17 2.42
CA ASN A 120 7.40 22.85 2.61
C ASN A 120 8.52 21.82 2.85
N ASP A 121 9.57 21.87 2.06
CA ASP A 121 10.87 21.18 2.21
C ASP A 121 10.82 19.75 2.77
N ILE A 122 10.00 18.89 2.17
CA ILE A 122 9.92 17.49 2.57
C ILE A 122 11.10 16.71 1.98
N HIS A 123 12.08 16.41 2.80
CA HIS A 123 13.20 15.56 2.41
C HIS A 123 12.81 14.08 2.47
N THR A 124 13.08 13.37 1.37
CA THR A 124 12.86 11.91 1.27
C THR A 124 14.17 11.18 1.39
N LEU A 125 14.22 10.19 2.28
CA LEU A 125 15.34 9.26 2.40
C LEU A 125 15.03 7.96 1.65
N SER A 126 16.04 7.39 1.02
CA SER A 126 15.99 6.06 0.42
C SER A 126 15.94 4.96 1.49
N MET A 127 15.47 3.76 1.13
CA MET A 127 15.47 2.60 2.03
C MET A 127 16.86 2.28 2.57
N ASP A 128 17.91 2.39 1.75
CA ASP A 128 19.29 2.13 2.16
C ASP A 128 19.79 3.15 3.20
N GLU A 129 19.44 4.44 3.03
CA GLU A 129 19.77 5.49 4.01
C GLU A 129 19.04 5.25 5.33
N VAL A 130 17.75 4.90 5.27
CA VAL A 130 16.95 4.59 6.46
C VAL A 130 17.51 3.36 7.17
N LYS A 131 17.84 2.29 6.44
CA LYS A 131 18.44 1.07 7.00
C LYS A 131 19.73 1.36 7.72
N LYS A 132 20.64 2.12 7.07
CA LYS A 132 21.92 2.53 7.69
C LYS A 132 21.69 3.30 8.99
N LYS A 133 20.80 4.30 8.95
CA LYS A 133 20.51 5.12 10.14
C LYS A 133 19.83 4.33 11.27
N LEU A 134 19.01 3.33 10.94
CA LEU A 134 18.43 2.40 11.91
C LEU A 134 19.52 1.55 12.58
N ASP A 135 20.43 0.99 11.79
CA ASP A 135 21.52 0.16 12.31
C ASP A 135 22.47 0.97 13.21
N GLU A 136 22.63 2.27 12.94
CA GLU A 136 23.40 3.23 13.76
C GLU A 136 22.61 3.75 14.97
N ASN A 137 21.34 3.40 15.14
CA ASN A 137 20.42 3.95 16.16
C ASN A 137 20.36 5.49 16.13
N SER A 138 20.50 6.10 14.96
CA SER A 138 20.54 7.56 14.78
C SER A 138 19.20 8.18 14.43
N ILE A 139 18.15 7.37 14.23
CA ILE A 139 16.79 7.80 13.92
C ILE A 139 15.75 7.04 14.74
N ILE A 140 14.57 7.63 14.83
CA ILE A 140 13.33 6.96 15.22
C ILE A 140 12.49 6.76 13.93
N LEU A 141 12.27 5.50 13.54
CA LEU A 141 11.40 5.16 12.42
C LEU A 141 9.97 5.02 12.93
N VAL A 142 9.03 5.76 12.33
CA VAL A 142 7.61 5.75 12.72
C VAL A 142 6.74 5.19 11.61
N ASP A 143 5.88 4.24 11.96
CA ASP A 143 4.88 3.64 11.09
C ASP A 143 3.53 4.35 11.29
N LEU A 144 3.09 5.04 10.24
CA LEU A 144 1.86 5.85 10.27
C LEU A 144 0.59 5.06 9.96
N ARG A 145 0.73 3.76 9.69
CA ARG A 145 -0.42 2.89 9.41
C ARG A 145 -1.25 2.62 10.68
N PRO A 146 -2.54 2.29 10.53
CA PRO A 146 -3.34 1.86 11.66
C PRO A 146 -2.65 0.76 12.49
N LYS A 147 -2.83 0.79 13.79
CA LYS A 147 -2.19 -0.14 14.72
C LYS A 147 -2.35 -1.62 14.35
N GLU A 148 -3.50 -2.00 13.81
CA GLU A 148 -3.73 -3.38 13.37
C GLU A 148 -2.84 -3.80 12.18
N GLU A 149 -2.47 -2.85 11.31
CA GLU A 149 -1.51 -3.11 10.21
C GLU A 149 -0.10 -3.29 10.77
N PHE A 150 0.30 -2.41 11.69
CA PHE A 150 1.57 -2.52 12.40
C PHE A 150 1.73 -3.86 13.11
N GLU A 151 0.69 -4.30 13.85
CA GLU A 151 0.67 -5.59 14.55
C GLU A 151 0.73 -6.81 13.61
N THR A 152 0.24 -6.67 12.38
CA THR A 152 0.32 -7.73 11.35
C THR A 152 1.74 -7.89 10.81
N GLY A 153 2.49 -6.78 10.71
CA GLY A 153 3.88 -6.73 10.29
C GLY A 153 4.34 -5.28 10.14
N HIS A 154 5.61 -5.00 10.47
CA HIS A 154 6.22 -3.68 10.38
C HIS A 154 7.73 -3.80 10.12
N ILE A 155 8.38 -2.69 9.76
CA ILE A 155 9.84 -2.64 9.61
C ILE A 155 10.46 -2.77 11.00
N GLN A 156 11.40 -3.71 11.15
CA GLN A 156 12.05 -3.96 12.44
C GLN A 156 12.68 -2.68 13.00
N GLY A 157 12.37 -2.36 14.25
CA GLY A 157 12.83 -1.15 14.92
C GLY A 157 11.91 0.06 14.74
N ALA A 158 10.86 -0.04 13.93
CA ALA A 158 9.85 1.01 13.84
C ALA A 158 8.93 1.01 15.07
N ILE A 159 8.41 2.20 15.43
CA ILE A 159 7.38 2.38 16.44
C ILE A 159 6.04 2.70 15.74
N SER A 160 4.94 2.22 16.33
CA SER A 160 3.59 2.51 15.83
C SER A 160 3.21 3.95 16.17
N MET A 161 2.91 4.75 15.16
CA MET A 161 2.46 6.14 15.31
C MET A 161 1.35 6.41 14.27
N PRO A 162 0.15 5.81 14.43
CA PRO A 162 -0.93 5.99 13.48
C PRO A 162 -1.22 7.46 13.20
N MET A 163 -1.53 7.80 11.94
CA MET A 163 -1.77 9.18 11.52
C MET A 163 -2.88 9.87 12.34
N GLU A 164 -3.86 9.12 12.81
CA GLU A 164 -4.97 9.59 13.65
C GLU A 164 -4.54 9.96 15.07
N ASP A 165 -3.45 9.35 15.58
CA ASP A 165 -2.90 9.59 16.91
C ASP A 165 -1.63 10.43 16.89
N LEU A 166 -1.20 10.91 15.71
CA LEU A 166 0.08 11.59 15.51
C LEU A 166 0.28 12.75 16.49
N ASP A 167 -0.75 13.58 16.72
CA ASP A 167 -0.69 14.75 17.60
C ASP A 167 -0.39 14.40 19.06
N ILE A 168 -0.86 13.25 19.51
CA ILE A 168 -0.66 12.78 20.87
C ILE A 168 0.72 12.15 20.98
N LEU A 169 1.03 11.24 20.05
CA LEU A 169 2.23 10.39 20.15
C LEU A 169 3.52 11.15 19.83
N MET A 170 3.49 12.20 18.99
CA MET A 170 4.70 12.99 18.76
C MET A 170 5.18 13.74 20.01
N GLY A 171 4.28 14.04 20.98
CA GLY A 171 4.65 14.59 22.27
C GLY A 171 5.45 13.63 23.16
N GLU A 172 5.49 12.33 22.84
CA GLU A 172 6.26 11.31 23.53
C GLU A 172 7.67 11.13 22.94
N LEU A 173 7.95 11.76 21.77
CA LEU A 173 9.26 11.70 21.13
C LEU A 173 10.27 12.59 21.87
N PRO A 174 11.56 12.19 21.96
CA PRO A 174 12.61 13.08 22.46
C PRO A 174 12.73 14.32 21.58
N GLU A 175 12.87 15.51 22.18
CA GLU A 175 12.94 16.80 21.48
C GLU A 175 14.03 16.87 20.37
N GLU A 176 15.18 16.21 20.60
CA GLU A 176 16.30 16.18 19.66
C GLU A 176 16.24 14.99 18.67
N ALA A 177 15.12 14.26 18.61
CA ALA A 177 15.01 13.07 17.79
C ALA A 177 15.04 13.43 16.29
N GLU A 178 15.82 12.66 15.53
CA GLU A 178 15.70 12.61 14.08
C GLU A 178 14.65 11.54 13.72
N VAL A 179 13.55 11.94 13.11
CA VAL A 179 12.39 11.08 12.87
C VAL A 179 12.25 10.78 11.39
N VAL A 180 12.01 9.52 11.04
CA VAL A 180 11.67 9.12 9.67
C VAL A 180 10.29 8.50 9.67
N ALA A 181 9.38 9.06 8.89
CA ALA A 181 8.01 8.58 8.77
C ALA A 181 7.80 7.75 7.50
N TYR A 182 7.18 6.58 7.64
CA TYR A 182 6.72 5.78 6.50
C TYR A 182 5.25 5.35 6.64
N CYS A 183 4.67 4.92 5.52
CA CYS A 183 3.29 4.47 5.47
C CYS A 183 3.14 3.25 4.54
N ARG A 184 2.07 3.19 3.74
CA ARG A 184 1.74 2.04 2.87
C ARG A 184 2.54 1.97 1.56
N GLY A 185 3.45 2.91 1.30
CA GLY A 185 4.29 2.91 0.09
C GLY A 185 4.17 4.18 -0.74
N PRO A 186 4.65 4.17 -2.00
CA PRO A 186 4.93 5.36 -2.80
C PRO A 186 3.74 6.29 -3.07
N PHE A 187 2.52 5.74 -3.04
CA PHE A 187 1.29 6.50 -3.30
C PHE A 187 0.56 6.95 -2.02
N CYS A 188 1.15 6.71 -0.85
CA CYS A 188 0.60 7.16 0.42
C CYS A 188 1.13 8.55 0.77
N VAL A 189 0.24 9.54 0.76
CA VAL A 189 0.58 10.92 1.08
C VAL A 189 0.79 11.18 2.58
N TYR A 190 0.38 10.26 3.44
CA TYR A 190 0.43 10.47 4.90
C TYR A 190 1.86 10.59 5.43
N SER A 191 2.85 9.90 4.83
CA SER A 191 4.25 10.07 5.25
C SER A 191 4.73 11.50 5.02
N ALA A 192 4.35 12.14 3.91
CA ALA A 192 4.70 13.53 3.65
C ALA A 192 3.99 14.51 4.59
N LEU A 193 2.67 14.31 4.80
CA LEU A 193 1.89 15.15 5.72
C LEU A 193 2.40 15.05 7.17
N ALA A 194 2.70 13.84 7.65
CA ALA A 194 3.24 13.63 8.98
C ALA A 194 4.63 14.26 9.13
N THR A 195 5.49 14.13 8.10
CA THR A 195 6.82 14.75 8.10
C THR A 195 6.71 16.27 8.20
N GLN A 196 5.82 16.90 7.40
CA GLN A 196 5.58 18.35 7.48
C GLN A 196 5.13 18.74 8.89
N LYS A 197 4.20 17.99 9.48
CA LYS A 197 3.68 18.27 10.80
C LYS A 197 4.76 18.17 11.88
N LEU A 198 5.56 17.10 11.85
CA LEU A 198 6.71 16.94 12.75
C LEU A 198 7.71 18.09 12.61
N GLN A 199 7.98 18.55 11.38
CA GLN A 199 8.87 19.70 11.14
C GLN A 199 8.31 21.01 11.71
N VAL A 200 7.01 21.23 11.60
CA VAL A 200 6.34 22.41 12.19
C VAL A 200 6.44 22.41 13.72
N GLU A 201 6.39 21.24 14.33
CA GLU A 201 6.58 21.06 15.79
C GLU A 201 8.07 21.06 16.22
N GLY A 202 9.00 21.27 15.28
CA GLY A 202 10.42 21.47 15.55
C GLY A 202 11.30 20.22 15.43
N PHE A 203 10.74 19.07 15.09
CA PHE A 203 11.51 17.85 14.88
C PHE A 203 12.33 17.88 13.58
N LYS A 204 13.49 17.27 13.60
CA LYS A 204 14.25 16.96 12.40
C LYS A 204 13.61 15.74 11.73
N ALA A 205 12.67 15.98 10.83
CA ALA A 205 11.85 14.93 10.27
C ALA A 205 12.04 14.74 8.77
N TYR A 206 11.99 13.49 8.33
CA TYR A 206 12.09 13.01 6.95
C TYR A 206 10.98 12.03 6.63
N ARG A 207 10.72 11.82 5.36
CA ARG A 207 9.88 10.72 4.92
C ARG A 207 10.72 9.60 4.30
N MET A 208 10.28 8.38 4.43
CA MET A 208 10.59 7.31 3.50
C MET A 208 9.39 7.14 2.58
N GLU A 209 9.62 7.11 1.26
CA GLU A 209 8.55 6.98 0.29
C GLU A 209 7.98 5.57 0.26
N ASP A 210 8.87 4.60 0.37
CA ASP A 210 8.57 3.18 0.35
C ASP A 210 7.87 2.74 1.65
N GLY A 211 7.07 1.67 1.56
CA GLY A 211 6.39 1.06 2.69
C GLY A 211 7.01 -0.28 3.08
N LEU A 212 6.26 -1.05 3.89
CA LEU A 212 6.70 -2.36 4.35
C LEU A 212 6.92 -3.36 3.20
N ASN A 213 6.02 -3.37 2.21
CA ASN A 213 6.11 -4.31 1.09
C ASN A 213 7.37 -4.07 0.26
N GLU A 214 7.65 -2.80 -0.11
CA GLU A 214 8.84 -2.41 -0.86
C GLU A 214 10.12 -2.68 -0.04
N TRP A 215 10.09 -2.42 1.26
CA TRP A 215 11.18 -2.73 2.18
C TRP A 215 11.50 -4.22 2.21
N GLN A 216 10.48 -5.08 2.31
CA GLN A 216 10.65 -6.54 2.30
C GLN A 216 11.17 -7.04 0.94
N GLU A 217 10.66 -6.51 -0.18
CA GLU A 217 11.15 -6.84 -1.52
C GLU A 217 12.65 -6.47 -1.69
N HIS A 218 13.09 -5.36 -1.08
CA HIS A 218 14.45 -4.83 -1.24
C HIS A 218 15.49 -5.55 -0.38
N PHE A 219 15.12 -5.95 0.85
CA PHE A 219 16.07 -6.49 1.83
C PHE A 219 15.92 -8.01 2.09
N HIS A 220 14.98 -8.71 1.45
CA HIS A 220 14.75 -10.15 1.53
C HIS A 220 14.70 -10.81 0.16
#